data_75741f4a20645b4d478a73fd36a3c5d0
#
_entry.id   75741f4a20645b4d478a73fd36a3c5d0
#
_cell.length_a   1.000
_cell.length_b   1.000
_cell.length_c   1.000
_cell.angle_alpha   90.00
_cell.angle_beta   90.00
_cell.angle_gamma   90.00
#
_symmetry.space_group_name_H-M   'P 1'
#
loop_
_entity.id
_entity.type
_entity.pdbx_description
1 polymer ?
#
loop_
_entity_poly.entity_id
_entity_poly.type
_entity_poly.pdbx_seq_one_letter_code
_entity_poly.pdbx_strand_id
1 'polypeptide(L)'
;IRRPPRSTLFPYTTLFRSDIGLPVPQGFTITTEACTQYYEDGRKINDEIMAQAMEGVKKMEEINGKKFGDLKNPLLVSVRSGARASMPGMMDTILNLGLNDEVVAAMIAGNPDPKFERFVYDSYRRFIQMFSDVVMEVGKKYFEQLIDKMKEERGVQYDVELTAADLKELAEQFKAEYKNQLGQDFPSDPVEQLKLAIEAVFRSWDNPRANVYRRDNDIPYSWGTAVNVMPMVFGNLNDESGTGVAFTRDPATGEKKLMGEFLINAQGEDVVAGVRTPMPIAQMEQEFPEAYAEFIQVCETLENHYHDMQDMEFTVENKKLYMLQCRNGKRTAPAALKIACDLVDEGHKTEEEAVAIDRKSTRLNSSHHDISYAVFCLKK
;
A
#
# COMPACT_ATOMS: atom_id res chain seq x y z
N ILE A 1 -25.16 -17.26 -24.98
CA ILE A 1 -24.50 -16.06 -24.42
C ILE A 1 -23.04 -16.43 -24.28
N ARG A 2 -22.16 -15.92 -25.17
CA ARG A 2 -20.72 -16.14 -25.08
C ARG A 2 -20.21 -15.44 -23.84
N ARG A 3 -19.59 -16.16 -22.91
CA ARG A 3 -18.81 -15.55 -21.82
C ARG A 3 -17.70 -14.70 -22.47
N PRO A 4 -17.46 -13.46 -22.02
CA PRO A 4 -16.31 -12.70 -22.48
C PRO A 4 -15.01 -13.48 -22.17
N PRO A 5 -13.95 -13.29 -22.97
CA PRO A 5 -12.70 -14.01 -22.75
C PRO A 5 -12.17 -13.71 -21.35
N ARG A 6 -11.67 -14.75 -20.66
CA ARG A 6 -11.16 -14.73 -19.27
C ARG A 6 -9.84 -13.96 -19.10
N SER A 7 -9.44 -13.16 -20.07
CA SER A 7 -8.20 -12.39 -20.08
C SER A 7 -8.50 -10.89 -20.11
N THR A 8 -8.75 -10.32 -18.98
CA THR A 8 -8.57 -8.88 -18.82
C THR A 8 -7.65 -8.64 -17.65
N LEU A 9 -6.35 -8.67 -17.93
CA LEU A 9 -5.33 -7.92 -17.21
C LEU A 9 -5.64 -6.44 -17.39
N PHE A 10 -6.59 -5.90 -16.62
CA PHE A 10 -6.81 -4.47 -16.54
C PHE A 10 -7.03 -4.05 -15.09
N PRO A 11 -6.24 -3.10 -14.60
CA PRO A 11 -6.26 -2.64 -13.23
C PRO A 11 -7.48 -1.76 -12.99
N TYR A 12 -8.56 -2.31 -12.45
CA TYR A 12 -9.75 -1.52 -12.10
C TYR A 12 -9.42 -0.34 -11.17
N THR A 13 -8.41 -0.46 -10.33
CA THR A 13 -8.00 0.63 -9.44
C THR A 13 -6.92 1.53 -10.01
N THR A 14 -5.94 1.02 -10.73
CA THR A 14 -4.80 1.79 -11.23
C THR A 14 -5.11 2.47 -12.56
N LEU A 15 -5.76 1.80 -13.52
CA LEU A 15 -6.23 2.41 -14.78
C LEU A 15 -7.26 3.51 -14.52
N PHE A 16 -8.22 3.24 -13.65
CA PHE A 16 -9.27 4.18 -13.34
C PHE A 16 -8.71 5.49 -12.77
N ARG A 17 -7.69 5.43 -11.93
CA ARG A 17 -7.01 6.62 -11.40
C ARG A 17 -6.20 7.35 -12.46
N SER A 18 -5.59 6.62 -13.39
CA SER A 18 -4.91 7.21 -14.56
C SER A 18 -5.89 7.90 -15.49
N ASP A 19 -7.10 7.33 -15.68
CA ASP A 19 -8.14 7.89 -16.55
C ASP A 19 -8.70 9.24 -16.03
N ILE A 20 -8.67 9.46 -14.71
CA ILE A 20 -9.00 10.74 -14.09
C ILE A 20 -7.80 11.66 -13.87
N GLY A 21 -6.64 11.33 -14.45
CA GLY A 21 -5.45 12.18 -14.48
C GLY A 21 -4.61 12.19 -13.20
N LEU A 22 -4.75 11.20 -12.32
CA LEU A 22 -3.96 11.15 -11.09
C LEU A 22 -2.52 10.64 -11.33
N PRO A 23 -1.53 11.16 -10.59
CA PRO A 23 -0.15 10.70 -10.64
C PRO A 23 0.00 9.34 -9.94
N VAL A 24 -0.27 8.25 -10.65
CA VAL A 24 -0.14 6.88 -10.12
C VAL A 24 0.99 6.12 -10.80
N PRO A 25 1.74 5.28 -10.07
CA PRO A 25 2.69 4.37 -10.69
C PRO A 25 1.98 3.41 -11.65
N GLN A 26 2.49 3.27 -12.86
CA GLN A 26 1.89 2.43 -13.90
C GLN A 26 2.17 0.95 -13.63
N GLY A 27 1.18 0.23 -13.12
CA GLY A 27 1.25 -1.19 -12.80
C GLY A 27 0.15 -2.00 -13.49
N PHE A 28 -0.07 -3.24 -13.01
CA PHE A 28 -1.17 -4.08 -13.47
C PHE A 28 -1.86 -4.77 -12.29
N THR A 29 -3.08 -5.26 -12.53
CA THR A 29 -3.88 -5.98 -11.53
C THR A 29 -4.18 -7.39 -12.00
N ILE A 30 -3.92 -8.37 -11.16
CA ILE A 30 -4.41 -9.74 -11.29
C ILE A 30 -5.78 -9.77 -10.61
N THR A 31 -6.81 -10.17 -11.33
CA THR A 31 -8.21 -10.00 -10.92
C THR A 31 -8.65 -10.96 -9.82
N THR A 32 -9.82 -10.71 -9.25
CA THR A 32 -10.43 -11.56 -8.22
C THR A 32 -10.79 -12.96 -8.74
N GLU A 33 -11.01 -13.11 -10.04
CA GLU A 33 -11.24 -14.42 -10.67
C GLU A 33 -10.02 -15.31 -10.56
N ALA A 34 -8.81 -14.76 -10.68
CA ALA A 34 -7.57 -15.50 -10.47
C ALA A 34 -7.43 -15.95 -9.00
N CYS A 35 -7.90 -15.14 -8.04
CA CYS A 35 -7.96 -15.56 -6.63
C CYS A 35 -8.90 -16.76 -6.45
N THR A 36 -10.08 -16.74 -7.06
CA THR A 36 -11.02 -17.87 -7.01
C THR A 36 -10.38 -19.11 -7.62
N GLN A 37 -9.75 -18.98 -8.80
CA GLN A 37 -9.06 -20.08 -9.45
C GLN A 37 -7.91 -20.65 -8.61
N TYR A 38 -7.13 -19.79 -7.94
CA TYR A 38 -6.08 -20.20 -7.01
C TYR A 38 -6.60 -21.13 -5.90
N TYR A 39 -7.78 -20.84 -5.32
CA TYR A 39 -8.39 -21.69 -4.31
C TYR A 39 -8.96 -22.99 -4.90
N GLU A 40 -9.55 -22.95 -6.11
CA GLU A 40 -10.04 -24.12 -6.83
C GLU A 40 -8.90 -25.07 -7.24
N ASP A 41 -7.74 -24.52 -7.61
CA ASP A 41 -6.52 -25.26 -7.98
C ASP A 41 -5.72 -25.75 -6.74
N GLY A 42 -6.33 -25.73 -5.54
CA GLY A 42 -5.70 -26.22 -4.32
C GLY A 42 -4.62 -25.30 -3.76
N ARG A 43 -4.83 -24.00 -3.84
CA ARG A 43 -3.93 -22.93 -3.38
C ARG A 43 -2.61 -22.88 -4.16
N LYS A 44 -2.70 -22.96 -5.47
CA LYS A 44 -1.56 -22.84 -6.39
C LYS A 44 -1.93 -21.92 -7.55
N ILE A 45 -0.97 -21.09 -7.95
CA ILE A 45 -1.08 -20.32 -9.19
C ILE A 45 -0.77 -21.24 -10.36
N ASN A 46 -1.69 -21.35 -11.32
CA ASN A 46 -1.49 -22.11 -12.53
C ASN A 46 -0.61 -21.35 -13.55
N ASP A 47 -0.12 -22.06 -14.56
CA ASP A 47 0.79 -21.53 -15.57
C ASP A 47 0.14 -20.40 -16.41
N GLU A 48 -1.17 -20.43 -16.61
CA GLU A 48 -1.89 -19.40 -17.37
C GLU A 48 -1.90 -18.06 -16.60
N ILE A 49 -2.20 -18.07 -15.31
CA ILE A 49 -2.17 -16.86 -14.46
C ILE A 49 -0.75 -16.30 -14.42
N MET A 50 0.25 -17.19 -14.25
CA MET A 50 1.65 -16.74 -14.19
C MET A 50 2.13 -16.16 -15.52
N ALA A 51 1.78 -16.78 -16.67
CA ALA A 51 2.12 -16.25 -17.99
C ALA A 51 1.50 -14.86 -18.22
N GLN A 52 0.24 -14.65 -17.84
CA GLN A 52 -0.40 -13.35 -17.93
C GLN A 52 0.25 -12.30 -16.98
N ALA A 53 0.63 -12.71 -15.76
CA ALA A 53 1.36 -11.85 -14.85
C ALA A 53 2.71 -11.40 -15.46
N MET A 54 3.45 -12.30 -16.09
CA MET A 54 4.71 -11.97 -16.76
C MET A 54 4.52 -11.09 -18.00
N GLU A 55 3.41 -11.22 -18.73
CA GLU A 55 3.05 -10.25 -19.79
C GLU A 55 2.79 -8.86 -19.20
N GLY A 56 2.12 -8.79 -18.03
CA GLY A 56 1.94 -7.54 -17.30
C GLY A 56 3.26 -6.91 -16.86
N VAL A 57 4.20 -7.71 -16.34
CA VAL A 57 5.57 -7.26 -16.02
C VAL A 57 6.26 -6.69 -17.24
N LYS A 58 6.22 -7.38 -18.38
CA LYS A 58 6.84 -6.90 -19.61
C LYS A 58 6.28 -5.55 -20.08
N LYS A 59 4.96 -5.36 -20.02
CA LYS A 59 4.35 -4.05 -20.34
C LYS A 59 4.79 -2.96 -19.38
N MET A 60 4.90 -3.29 -18.10
CA MET A 60 5.38 -2.37 -17.06
C MET A 60 6.86 -2.00 -17.29
N GLU A 61 7.70 -2.94 -17.71
CA GLU A 61 9.09 -2.69 -18.11
C GLU A 61 9.18 -1.69 -19.27
N GLU A 62 8.37 -1.90 -20.31
CA GLU A 62 8.32 -1.02 -21.50
C GLU A 62 7.92 0.41 -21.13
N ILE A 63 6.92 0.58 -20.25
CA ILE A 63 6.42 1.90 -19.82
C ILE A 63 7.46 2.63 -18.94
N ASN A 64 8.09 1.92 -18.00
CA ASN A 64 9.00 2.53 -17.05
C ASN A 64 10.46 2.63 -17.55
N GLY A 65 10.79 1.98 -18.68
CA GLY A 65 12.17 1.91 -19.17
C GLY A 65 13.14 1.18 -18.25
N LYS A 66 12.61 0.37 -17.31
CA LYS A 66 13.35 -0.45 -16.35
C LYS A 66 13.06 -1.91 -16.61
N LYS A 67 13.88 -2.82 -16.11
CA LYS A 67 13.69 -4.25 -16.34
C LYS A 67 13.73 -5.04 -15.03
N PHE A 68 12.79 -5.95 -14.87
CA PHE A 68 12.66 -6.78 -13.68
C PHE A 68 13.82 -7.79 -13.60
N GLY A 69 14.58 -7.77 -12.50
CA GLY A 69 15.78 -8.57 -12.32
C GLY A 69 17.01 -8.12 -13.11
N ASP A 70 16.98 -6.97 -13.78
CA ASP A 70 18.14 -6.43 -14.50
C ASP A 70 19.17 -5.82 -13.53
N LEU A 71 20.46 -5.95 -13.88
CA LEU A 71 21.54 -5.43 -13.05
C LEU A 71 21.87 -3.97 -13.36
N LYS A 72 21.49 -3.43 -14.53
CA LYS A 72 21.81 -2.06 -14.93
C LYS A 72 20.75 -1.05 -14.54
N ASN A 73 19.49 -1.41 -14.74
CA ASN A 73 18.36 -0.54 -14.45
C ASN A 73 17.19 -1.37 -13.87
N PRO A 74 17.31 -1.85 -12.64
CA PRO A 74 16.34 -2.78 -12.06
C PRO A 74 14.97 -2.14 -11.86
N LEU A 75 13.93 -2.86 -12.26
CA LEU A 75 12.56 -2.57 -11.90
C LEU A 75 12.27 -3.28 -10.56
N LEU A 76 12.05 -2.52 -9.51
CA LEU A 76 11.56 -3.05 -8.24
C LEU A 76 10.05 -2.84 -8.17
N VAL A 77 9.33 -3.81 -7.61
CA VAL A 77 7.88 -3.76 -7.56
C VAL A 77 7.33 -3.97 -6.15
N SER A 78 6.12 -3.46 -5.93
CA SER A 78 5.27 -3.81 -4.81
C SER A 78 4.15 -4.74 -5.28
N VAL A 79 3.78 -5.70 -4.42
CA VAL A 79 2.66 -6.61 -4.63
C VAL A 79 1.66 -6.36 -3.50
N ARG A 80 0.48 -5.87 -3.85
CA ARG A 80 -0.52 -5.38 -2.90
C ARG A 80 -1.88 -6.02 -3.13
N SER A 81 -2.63 -6.22 -2.07
CA SER A 81 -4.02 -6.63 -2.17
C SER A 81 -4.92 -5.55 -2.77
N GLY A 82 -5.99 -5.96 -3.47
CA GLY A 82 -6.98 -5.08 -4.08
C GLY A 82 -8.40 -5.61 -3.90
N ALA A 83 -8.89 -5.70 -2.65
CA ALA A 83 -10.24 -6.20 -2.38
C ALA A 83 -11.32 -5.18 -2.79
N ARG A 84 -12.49 -5.66 -3.23
CA ARG A 84 -13.67 -4.81 -3.55
C ARG A 84 -14.18 -4.02 -2.37
N ALA A 85 -14.04 -4.57 -1.15
CA ALA A 85 -14.36 -3.88 0.09
C ALA A 85 -13.07 -3.41 0.77
N SER A 86 -13.12 -2.20 1.35
CA SER A 86 -12.01 -1.70 2.15
C SER A 86 -11.83 -2.58 3.40
N MET A 87 -10.67 -3.18 3.55
CA MET A 87 -10.30 -4.07 4.67
C MET A 87 -8.96 -3.65 5.27
N PRO A 88 -8.87 -2.47 5.94
CA PRO A 88 -7.61 -1.90 6.41
C PRO A 88 -6.89 -2.83 7.39
N GLY A 89 -5.60 -3.09 7.15
CA GLY A 89 -4.78 -3.93 8.02
C GLY A 89 -5.11 -5.43 8.01
N MET A 90 -6.06 -5.86 7.14
CA MET A 90 -6.47 -7.27 7.08
C MET A 90 -5.72 -8.06 6.01
N MET A 91 -5.20 -7.38 4.99
CA MET A 91 -4.57 -7.98 3.83
C MET A 91 -3.10 -7.58 3.75
N ASP A 92 -2.31 -8.43 3.13
CA ASP A 92 -0.87 -8.29 3.09
C ASP A 92 -0.38 -7.47 1.88
N THR A 93 0.81 -6.88 2.05
CA THR A 93 1.56 -6.12 1.04
C THR A 93 3.01 -6.55 1.10
N ILE A 94 3.66 -6.71 -0.05
CA ILE A 94 5.10 -6.98 -0.16
C ILE A 94 5.73 -5.85 -0.96
N LEU A 95 6.78 -5.24 -0.41
CA LEU A 95 7.52 -4.12 -1.00
C LEU A 95 8.92 -4.55 -1.42
N ASN A 96 9.56 -3.77 -2.29
CA ASN A 96 10.96 -3.94 -2.73
C ASN A 96 11.25 -5.28 -3.43
N LEU A 97 10.26 -5.91 -4.02
CA LEU A 97 10.38 -7.18 -4.70
C LEU A 97 11.20 -7.04 -5.98
N GLY A 98 12.11 -7.98 -6.22
CA GLY A 98 13.10 -7.93 -7.28
C GLY A 98 14.53 -7.70 -6.77
N LEU A 99 14.72 -7.38 -5.48
CA LEU A 99 16.03 -7.31 -4.85
C LEU A 99 16.60 -8.71 -4.60
N ASN A 100 17.88 -8.85 -4.88
CA ASN A 100 18.75 -9.95 -4.51
C ASN A 100 20.19 -9.44 -4.38
N ASP A 101 21.13 -10.28 -3.99
CA ASP A 101 22.53 -9.87 -3.77
C ASP A 101 23.17 -9.25 -5.02
N GLU A 102 22.87 -9.77 -6.21
CA GLU A 102 23.43 -9.29 -7.48
C GLU A 102 22.87 -7.91 -7.85
N VAL A 103 21.55 -7.73 -7.74
CA VAL A 103 20.87 -6.46 -7.99
C VAL A 103 21.33 -5.40 -7.00
N VAL A 104 21.43 -5.72 -5.71
CA VAL A 104 21.94 -4.82 -4.66
C VAL A 104 23.35 -4.36 -4.97
N ALA A 105 24.27 -5.31 -5.27
CA ALA A 105 25.66 -4.98 -5.60
C ALA A 105 25.74 -4.10 -6.87
N ALA A 106 24.94 -4.39 -7.89
CA ALA A 106 24.92 -3.64 -9.13
C ALA A 106 24.35 -2.22 -8.95
N MET A 107 23.28 -2.04 -8.16
CA MET A 107 22.73 -0.73 -7.81
C MET A 107 23.77 0.15 -7.12
N ILE A 108 24.49 -0.40 -6.13
CA ILE A 108 25.53 0.33 -5.39
C ILE A 108 26.70 0.69 -6.32
N ALA A 109 27.14 -0.25 -7.16
CA ALA A 109 28.21 0.00 -8.13
C ALA A 109 27.84 1.10 -9.17
N GLY A 110 26.55 1.22 -9.48
CA GLY A 110 26.03 2.23 -10.40
C GLY A 110 25.90 3.63 -9.81
N ASN A 111 25.88 3.75 -8.48
CA ASN A 111 25.76 5.04 -7.79
C ASN A 111 26.65 5.03 -6.52
N PRO A 112 27.79 5.71 -6.56
CA PRO A 112 28.77 5.69 -5.45
C PRO A 112 28.41 6.60 -4.26
N ASP A 113 27.21 7.18 -4.21
CA ASP A 113 26.77 7.98 -3.07
C ASP A 113 26.55 7.11 -1.83
N PRO A 114 27.24 7.38 -0.70
CA PRO A 114 27.06 6.63 0.54
C PRO A 114 25.61 6.66 1.07
N LYS A 115 24.84 7.73 0.84
CA LYS A 115 23.44 7.80 1.19
C LYS A 115 22.61 6.81 0.36
N PHE A 116 22.96 6.67 -0.93
CA PHE A 116 22.32 5.70 -1.81
C PHE A 116 22.65 4.26 -1.43
N GLU A 117 23.91 3.97 -1.08
CA GLU A 117 24.30 2.66 -0.56
C GLU A 117 23.47 2.29 0.68
N ARG A 118 23.35 3.22 1.64
CA ARG A 118 22.52 3.02 2.81
C ARG A 118 21.05 2.73 2.43
N PHE A 119 20.47 3.51 1.53
CA PHE A 119 19.11 3.31 1.03
C PHE A 119 18.91 1.91 0.42
N VAL A 120 19.85 1.43 -0.39
CA VAL A 120 19.77 0.12 -1.03
C VAL A 120 19.80 -1.01 0.02
N TYR A 121 20.70 -0.95 1.02
CA TYR A 121 20.74 -1.96 2.07
C TYR A 121 19.54 -1.87 3.02
N ASP A 122 19.01 -0.69 3.32
CA ASP A 122 17.77 -0.54 4.10
C ASP A 122 16.58 -1.16 3.36
N SER A 123 16.46 -0.91 2.06
CA SER A 123 15.42 -1.51 1.23
C SER A 123 15.55 -3.03 1.14
N TYR A 124 16.78 -3.54 1.06
CA TYR A 124 17.02 -4.98 1.00
C TYR A 124 16.70 -5.70 2.31
N ARG A 125 17.17 -5.18 3.45
CA ARG A 125 16.84 -5.78 4.75
C ARG A 125 15.33 -5.76 5.02
N ARG A 126 14.62 -4.67 4.67
CA ARG A 126 13.15 -4.56 4.75
C ARG A 126 12.46 -5.59 3.87
N PHE A 127 12.95 -5.79 2.66
CA PHE A 127 12.43 -6.80 1.76
C PHE A 127 12.57 -8.20 2.34
N ILE A 128 13.76 -8.58 2.84
CA ILE A 128 13.99 -9.90 3.44
C ILE A 128 13.06 -10.12 4.63
N GLN A 129 12.94 -9.13 5.53
CA GLN A 129 12.05 -9.21 6.69
C GLN A 129 10.59 -9.38 6.29
N MET A 130 10.10 -8.51 5.40
CA MET A 130 8.70 -8.52 4.96
C MET A 130 8.36 -9.79 4.18
N PHE A 131 9.24 -10.23 3.29
CA PHE A 131 9.07 -11.47 2.54
C PHE A 131 9.05 -12.69 3.47
N SER A 132 9.94 -12.73 4.44
CA SER A 132 9.98 -13.81 5.42
C SER A 132 8.72 -13.87 6.27
N ASP A 133 8.25 -12.72 6.79
CA ASP A 133 7.05 -12.64 7.65
C ASP A 133 5.76 -12.92 6.86
N VAL A 134 5.57 -12.22 5.73
CA VAL A 134 4.30 -12.23 4.98
C VAL A 134 4.21 -13.43 4.03
N VAL A 135 5.28 -13.72 3.29
CA VAL A 135 5.24 -14.75 2.24
C VAL A 135 5.50 -16.13 2.83
N MET A 136 6.48 -16.23 3.71
CA MET A 136 6.95 -17.50 4.26
C MET A 136 6.44 -17.78 5.68
N GLU A 137 5.67 -16.86 6.27
CA GLU A 137 5.06 -16.99 7.60
C GLU A 137 6.08 -17.20 8.74
N VAL A 138 7.32 -16.74 8.54
CA VAL A 138 8.34 -16.65 9.58
C VAL A 138 8.10 -15.38 10.37
N GLY A 139 7.61 -15.47 11.58
CA GLY A 139 7.18 -14.32 12.36
C GLY A 139 8.24 -13.24 12.50
N LYS A 140 7.86 -11.98 12.27
CA LYS A 140 8.74 -10.79 12.26
C LYS A 140 9.57 -10.60 13.53
N LYS A 141 9.14 -11.15 14.66
CA LYS A 141 9.84 -11.07 15.97
C LYS A 141 11.30 -11.52 15.92
N TYR A 142 11.63 -12.49 15.07
CA TYR A 142 13.00 -12.98 14.94
C TYR A 142 13.92 -11.92 14.32
N PHE A 143 13.41 -11.19 13.35
CA PHE A 143 14.11 -10.11 12.65
C PHE A 143 14.18 -8.85 13.52
N GLU A 144 13.11 -8.50 14.22
CA GLU A 144 13.07 -7.37 15.16
C GLU A 144 14.11 -7.54 16.28
N GLN A 145 14.28 -8.74 16.82
CA GLN A 145 15.32 -9.04 17.82
C GLN A 145 16.74 -8.80 17.28
N LEU A 146 17.00 -9.11 16.01
CA LEU A 146 18.29 -8.84 15.38
C LEU A 146 18.54 -7.33 15.20
N ILE A 147 17.49 -6.57 14.81
CA ILE A 147 17.56 -5.12 14.72
C ILE A 147 17.85 -4.50 16.09
N ASP A 148 17.09 -4.90 17.11
CA ASP A 148 17.25 -4.35 18.47
C ASP A 148 18.64 -4.64 19.03
N LYS A 149 19.13 -5.85 18.84
CA LYS A 149 20.49 -6.22 19.23
C LYS A 149 21.54 -5.36 18.51
N MET A 150 21.40 -5.16 17.20
CA MET A 150 22.30 -4.29 16.42
C MET A 150 22.27 -2.86 16.94
N LYS A 151 21.10 -2.31 17.22
CA LYS A 151 20.96 -0.96 17.80
C LYS A 151 21.65 -0.83 19.16
N GLU A 152 21.48 -1.82 20.04
CA GLU A 152 22.18 -1.86 21.33
C GLU A 152 23.71 -1.89 21.16
N GLU A 153 24.23 -2.74 20.27
CA GLU A 153 25.66 -2.86 20.01
C GLU A 153 26.28 -1.59 19.41
N ARG A 154 25.51 -0.82 18.62
CA ARG A 154 25.94 0.45 18.01
C ARG A 154 25.64 1.66 18.88
N GLY A 155 24.84 1.52 19.95
CA GLY A 155 24.44 2.61 20.83
C GLY A 155 23.51 3.63 20.17
N VAL A 156 22.68 3.18 19.21
CA VAL A 156 21.71 4.00 18.48
C VAL A 156 20.28 3.67 18.89
N GLN A 157 19.37 4.62 18.73
CA GLN A 157 17.97 4.46 19.14
C GLN A 157 17.07 4.07 17.96
N TYR A 158 17.32 4.63 16.77
CA TYR A 158 16.46 4.49 15.61
C TYR A 158 17.17 3.78 14.46
N ASP A 159 16.40 3.03 13.66
CA ASP A 159 16.91 2.34 12.47
C ASP A 159 17.58 3.29 11.46
N VAL A 160 17.12 4.54 11.40
CA VAL A 160 17.68 5.57 10.51
C VAL A 160 19.12 5.97 10.87
N GLU A 161 19.56 5.68 12.08
CA GLU A 161 20.92 5.97 12.56
C GLU A 161 21.91 4.86 12.20
N LEU A 162 21.43 3.68 11.78
CA LEU A 162 22.29 2.58 11.33
C LEU A 162 22.97 2.92 10.00
N THR A 163 24.25 2.61 9.91
CA THR A 163 25.06 2.85 8.70
C THR A 163 24.75 1.84 7.59
N ALA A 164 25.25 2.11 6.37
CA ALA A 164 25.18 1.15 5.27
C ALA A 164 25.83 -0.20 5.61
N ALA A 165 26.97 -0.18 6.33
CA ALA A 165 27.66 -1.38 6.76
C ALA A 165 26.83 -2.19 7.78
N ASP A 166 26.18 -1.52 8.73
CA ASP A 166 25.30 -2.17 9.71
C ASP A 166 24.09 -2.82 9.03
N LEU A 167 23.45 -2.11 8.08
CA LEU A 167 22.31 -2.61 7.33
C LEU A 167 22.68 -3.77 6.40
N LYS A 168 23.90 -3.77 5.83
CA LYS A 168 24.45 -4.91 5.11
C LYS A 168 24.59 -6.11 6.01
N GLU A 169 25.18 -5.93 7.19
CA GLU A 169 25.34 -6.98 8.20
C GLU A 169 23.98 -7.53 8.62
N LEU A 170 22.98 -6.66 8.86
CA LEU A 170 21.60 -7.08 9.16
C LEU A 170 20.97 -7.90 8.02
N ALA A 171 21.17 -7.52 6.77
CA ALA A 171 20.65 -8.28 5.63
C ALA A 171 21.22 -9.70 5.59
N GLU A 172 22.53 -9.86 5.88
CA GLU A 172 23.15 -11.20 5.98
C GLU A 172 22.61 -12.00 7.19
N GLN A 173 22.46 -11.36 8.35
CA GLN A 173 21.86 -12.01 9.52
C GLN A 173 20.41 -12.42 9.24
N PHE A 174 19.63 -11.63 8.51
CA PHE A 174 18.27 -11.95 8.14
C PHE A 174 18.18 -13.15 7.19
N LYS A 175 19.06 -13.22 6.19
CA LYS A 175 19.15 -14.40 5.31
C LYS A 175 19.55 -15.67 6.09
N ALA A 176 20.47 -15.53 7.04
CA ALA A 176 20.86 -16.62 7.91
C ALA A 176 19.69 -17.09 8.80
N GLU A 177 18.94 -16.15 9.38
CA GLU A 177 17.76 -16.49 10.17
C GLU A 177 16.64 -17.11 9.31
N TYR A 178 16.38 -16.60 8.10
CA TYR A 178 15.49 -17.22 7.14
C TYR A 178 15.84 -18.69 6.88
N LYS A 179 17.14 -18.96 6.62
CA LYS A 179 17.65 -20.32 6.41
C LYS A 179 17.53 -21.19 7.66
N ASN A 180 17.76 -20.61 8.84
CA ASN A 180 17.63 -21.31 10.11
C ASN A 180 16.18 -21.76 10.36
N GLN A 181 15.20 -20.94 10.03
CA GLN A 181 13.78 -21.22 10.25
C GLN A 181 13.18 -22.19 9.19
N LEU A 182 13.63 -22.10 7.94
CA LEU A 182 13.01 -22.80 6.81
C LEU A 182 13.87 -23.92 6.20
N GLY A 183 15.15 -23.98 6.54
CA GLY A 183 16.10 -24.96 6.00
C GLY A 183 16.49 -24.73 4.53
N GLN A 184 16.15 -23.57 3.94
CA GLN A 184 16.45 -23.22 2.55
C GLN A 184 16.97 -21.79 2.46
N ASP A 185 17.70 -21.49 1.38
CA ASP A 185 18.21 -20.14 1.14
C ASP A 185 17.09 -19.16 0.74
N PHE A 186 17.31 -17.88 1.01
CA PHE A 186 16.39 -16.82 0.57
C PHE A 186 16.30 -16.80 -0.97
N PRO A 187 15.09 -16.74 -1.58
CA PRO A 187 14.92 -16.83 -3.02
C PRO A 187 15.59 -15.65 -3.73
N SER A 188 16.49 -15.95 -4.67
CA SER A 188 17.23 -14.96 -5.46
C SER A 188 16.59 -14.66 -6.83
N ASP A 189 15.74 -15.58 -7.35
CA ASP A 189 15.04 -15.37 -8.61
C ASP A 189 13.86 -14.42 -8.45
N PRO A 190 13.86 -13.25 -9.12
CA PRO A 190 12.76 -12.28 -9.03
C PRO A 190 11.40 -12.84 -9.48
N VAL A 191 11.38 -13.77 -10.45
CA VAL A 191 10.14 -14.39 -10.94
C VAL A 191 9.55 -15.32 -9.88
N GLU A 192 10.40 -16.09 -9.21
CA GLU A 192 9.98 -16.92 -8.07
C GLU A 192 9.47 -16.05 -6.91
N GLN A 193 10.19 -14.98 -6.57
CA GLN A 193 9.75 -14.01 -5.57
C GLN A 193 8.35 -13.47 -5.91
N LEU A 194 8.11 -13.07 -7.16
CA LEU A 194 6.83 -12.54 -7.63
C LEU A 194 5.70 -13.56 -7.49
N LYS A 195 5.94 -14.79 -7.91
CA LYS A 195 4.97 -15.90 -7.80
C LYS A 195 4.56 -16.12 -6.35
N LEU A 196 5.54 -16.27 -5.47
CA LEU A 196 5.31 -16.50 -4.04
C LEU A 196 4.59 -15.31 -3.37
N ALA A 197 4.92 -14.08 -3.77
CA ALA A 197 4.24 -12.88 -3.27
C ALA A 197 2.78 -12.80 -3.72
N ILE A 198 2.45 -13.15 -4.97
CA ILE A 198 1.06 -13.21 -5.46
C ILE A 198 0.28 -14.27 -4.68
N GLU A 199 0.86 -15.45 -4.49
CA GLU A 199 0.26 -16.52 -3.69
C GLU A 199 0.00 -16.09 -2.24
N ALA A 200 0.94 -15.37 -1.62
CA ALA A 200 0.77 -14.84 -0.27
C ALA A 200 -0.38 -13.84 -0.17
N VAL A 201 -0.51 -12.92 -1.14
CA VAL A 201 -1.65 -11.98 -1.17
C VAL A 201 -2.97 -12.72 -1.35
N PHE A 202 -3.06 -13.72 -2.23
CA PHE A 202 -4.27 -14.54 -2.34
C PHE A 202 -4.57 -15.29 -1.05
N ARG A 203 -3.56 -15.88 -0.42
CA ARG A 203 -3.67 -16.58 0.87
C ARG A 203 -4.17 -15.66 1.98
N SER A 204 -3.76 -14.38 1.98
CA SER A 204 -4.16 -13.41 3.00
C SER A 204 -5.67 -13.14 3.02
N TRP A 205 -6.39 -13.41 1.92
CA TRP A 205 -7.86 -13.36 1.89
C TRP A 205 -8.49 -14.32 2.90
N ASP A 206 -7.84 -15.45 3.19
CA ASP A 206 -8.34 -16.48 4.10
C ASP A 206 -7.65 -16.47 5.48
N ASN A 207 -6.91 -15.42 5.81
CA ASN A 207 -6.31 -15.32 7.13
C ASN A 207 -7.37 -15.09 8.22
N PRO A 208 -7.11 -15.46 9.50
CA PRO A 208 -8.08 -15.36 10.59
C PRO A 208 -8.63 -13.94 10.79
N ARG A 209 -7.79 -12.92 10.66
CA ARG A 209 -8.18 -11.50 10.79
C ARG A 209 -9.16 -11.09 9.69
N ALA A 210 -8.84 -11.45 8.45
CA ALA A 210 -9.69 -11.16 7.30
C ALA A 210 -11.03 -11.91 7.39
N ASN A 211 -11.04 -13.15 7.87
CA ASN A 211 -12.26 -13.95 8.05
C ASN A 211 -13.20 -13.30 9.07
N VAL A 212 -12.68 -12.87 10.23
CA VAL A 212 -13.47 -12.17 11.26
C VAL A 212 -14.02 -10.86 10.68
N TYR A 213 -13.17 -10.05 10.06
CA TYR A 213 -13.56 -8.77 9.49
C TYR A 213 -14.66 -8.91 8.43
N ARG A 214 -14.53 -9.88 7.52
CA ARG A 214 -15.54 -10.14 6.48
C ARG A 214 -16.87 -10.54 7.07
N ARG A 215 -16.88 -11.45 8.05
CA ARG A 215 -18.10 -11.86 8.74
C ARG A 215 -18.79 -10.67 9.41
N ASP A 216 -18.03 -9.82 10.10
CA ASP A 216 -18.57 -8.70 10.87
C ASP A 216 -19.03 -7.53 9.96
N ASN A 217 -18.60 -7.52 8.69
CA ASN A 217 -18.97 -6.50 7.70
C ASN A 217 -19.80 -7.06 6.53
N ASP A 218 -20.36 -8.27 6.65
CA ASP A 218 -21.19 -8.92 5.61
C ASP A 218 -20.51 -8.99 4.22
N ILE A 219 -19.18 -9.19 4.18
CA ILE A 219 -18.40 -9.29 2.94
C ILE A 219 -18.38 -10.75 2.48
N PRO A 220 -18.94 -11.09 1.30
CA PRO A 220 -18.97 -12.46 0.80
C PRO A 220 -17.56 -13.03 0.57
N TYR A 221 -17.34 -14.26 1.00
CA TYR A 221 -16.09 -14.98 0.76
C TYR A 221 -15.77 -15.12 -0.73
N SER A 222 -16.82 -15.32 -1.55
CA SER A 222 -16.71 -15.51 -3.00
C SER A 222 -16.18 -14.29 -3.78
N TRP A 223 -16.06 -13.12 -3.11
CA TRP A 223 -15.50 -11.95 -3.79
C TRP A 223 -14.00 -12.06 -4.06
N GLY A 224 -13.26 -12.78 -3.22
CA GLY A 224 -11.81 -12.87 -3.34
C GLY A 224 -11.10 -11.53 -3.20
N THR A 225 -9.81 -11.54 -3.46
CA THR A 225 -8.99 -10.33 -3.57
C THR A 225 -8.29 -10.27 -4.92
N ALA A 226 -8.12 -9.08 -5.47
CA ALA A 226 -7.20 -8.85 -6.57
C ALA A 226 -5.78 -8.64 -6.03
N VAL A 227 -4.79 -8.75 -6.91
CA VAL A 227 -3.39 -8.43 -6.62
C VAL A 227 -2.93 -7.31 -7.55
N ASN A 228 -2.48 -6.20 -6.97
CA ASN A 228 -1.89 -5.09 -7.70
C ASN A 228 -0.37 -5.22 -7.68
N VAL A 229 0.24 -5.30 -8.85
CA VAL A 229 1.70 -5.26 -9.03
C VAL A 229 2.06 -3.89 -9.60
N MET A 230 2.85 -3.13 -8.86
CA MET A 230 3.17 -1.73 -9.20
C MET A 230 4.67 -1.48 -9.07
N PRO A 231 5.26 -0.59 -9.90
CA PRO A 231 6.63 -0.14 -9.65
C PRO A 231 6.75 0.45 -8.25
N MET A 232 7.89 0.21 -7.62
CA MET A 232 8.20 0.89 -6.37
C MET A 232 8.40 2.38 -6.61
N VAL A 233 7.92 3.18 -5.66
CA VAL A 233 8.20 4.59 -5.49
C VAL A 233 8.75 4.76 -4.07
N PHE A 234 9.87 5.44 -3.94
CA PHE A 234 10.66 5.45 -2.72
C PHE A 234 10.60 6.78 -1.98
N GLY A 235 9.80 6.83 -0.92
CA GLY A 235 9.78 7.96 0.01
C GLY A 235 11.03 8.05 0.90
N ASN A 236 11.83 6.97 0.97
CA ASN A 236 13.07 6.89 1.71
C ASN A 236 14.33 6.98 0.83
N LEU A 237 14.21 7.47 -0.40
CA LEU A 237 15.34 7.56 -1.32
C LEU A 237 16.37 8.60 -0.86
N ASN A 238 15.90 9.75 -0.42
CA ASN A 238 16.70 10.90 0.01
C ASN A 238 15.84 11.94 0.74
N ASP A 239 16.44 13.08 1.09
CA ASP A 239 15.78 14.16 1.81
C ASP A 239 14.79 14.97 0.93
N GLU A 240 14.75 14.74 -0.40
CA GLU A 240 13.75 15.28 -1.34
C GLU A 240 12.59 14.30 -1.58
N SER A 241 12.49 13.27 -0.75
CA SER A 241 11.50 12.21 -0.83
C SER A 241 10.80 12.05 0.51
N GLY A 242 9.56 11.59 0.48
CA GLY A 242 8.76 11.38 1.69
C GLY A 242 7.52 10.54 1.41
N THR A 243 6.79 10.20 2.45
CA THR A 243 5.53 9.45 2.33
C THR A 243 4.55 9.91 3.38
N GLY A 244 3.26 9.75 3.13
CA GLY A 244 2.25 10.18 4.07
C GLY A 244 0.87 9.57 3.83
N VAL A 245 0.00 9.87 4.78
CA VAL A 245 -1.41 9.52 4.76
C VAL A 245 -2.24 10.78 5.01
N ALA A 246 -3.36 10.91 4.32
CA ALA A 246 -4.22 12.07 4.51
C ALA A 246 -5.69 11.75 4.23
N PHE A 247 -6.55 12.57 4.83
CA PHE A 247 -7.99 12.59 4.61
C PHE A 247 -8.37 13.93 3.99
N THR A 248 -9.25 13.90 2.99
CA THR A 248 -9.73 15.14 2.35
C THR A 248 -10.55 16.02 3.31
N ARG A 249 -11.13 15.42 4.36
CA ARG A 249 -11.85 16.10 5.46
C ARG A 249 -11.41 15.54 6.80
N ASP A 250 -11.62 16.30 7.86
CA ASP A 250 -11.35 15.82 9.22
C ASP A 250 -12.25 14.61 9.56
N PRO A 251 -11.68 13.41 9.79
CA PRO A 251 -12.45 12.20 10.07
C PRO A 251 -13.12 12.20 11.45
N ALA A 252 -12.73 13.11 12.34
CA ALA A 252 -13.30 13.24 13.68
C ALA A 252 -14.48 14.22 13.72
N THR A 253 -14.34 15.37 13.04
CA THR A 253 -15.32 16.47 13.08
C THR A 253 -16.16 16.60 11.83
N GLY A 254 -15.69 16.12 10.68
CA GLY A 254 -16.30 16.26 9.36
C GLY A 254 -16.01 17.61 8.68
N GLU A 255 -15.20 18.48 9.28
CA GLU A 255 -14.83 19.75 8.65
C GLU A 255 -14.09 19.52 7.33
N LYS A 256 -14.38 20.35 6.33
CA LYS A 256 -13.69 20.34 5.03
C LYS A 256 -12.29 20.93 5.17
N LYS A 257 -11.44 20.19 5.84
CA LYS A 257 -10.06 20.54 6.11
C LYS A 257 -9.19 19.31 5.87
N LEU A 258 -8.15 19.47 5.02
CA LEU A 258 -7.18 18.41 4.79
C LEU A 258 -6.50 18.03 6.12
N MET A 259 -6.60 16.77 6.49
CA MET A 259 -6.01 16.22 7.70
C MET A 259 -5.07 15.08 7.31
N GLY A 260 -3.89 15.03 7.91
CA GLY A 260 -2.94 13.98 7.60
C GLY A 260 -1.57 14.25 8.16
N GLU A 261 -0.70 13.29 7.91
CA GLU A 261 0.66 13.25 8.42
C GLU A 261 1.60 12.74 7.35
N PHE A 262 2.84 13.22 7.35
CA PHE A 262 3.89 12.75 6.45
C PHE A 262 5.25 12.71 7.14
N LEU A 263 6.16 11.92 6.57
CA LEU A 263 7.56 11.83 6.98
C LEU A 263 8.47 12.03 5.77
N ILE A 264 9.53 12.81 5.96
CA ILE A 264 10.63 12.93 4.99
C ILE A 264 11.56 11.72 5.17
N ASN A 265 12.09 11.24 4.06
CA ASN A 265 13.03 10.12 4.01
C ASN A 265 12.50 8.91 4.81
N ALA A 266 11.33 8.40 4.39
CA ALA A 266 10.61 7.32 5.06
C ALA A 266 9.80 6.46 4.09
N GLN A 267 9.56 5.21 4.44
CA GLN A 267 8.58 4.35 3.77
C GLN A 267 7.22 4.42 4.49
N GLY A 268 6.14 3.98 3.82
CA GLY A 268 4.77 4.07 4.35
C GLY A 268 4.58 3.39 5.70
N GLU A 269 5.28 2.29 5.97
CA GLU A 269 5.25 1.59 7.26
C GLU A 269 5.82 2.44 8.41
N ASP A 270 6.78 3.33 8.14
CA ASP A 270 7.38 4.20 9.16
C ASP A 270 6.39 5.24 9.70
N VAL A 271 5.42 5.67 8.85
CA VAL A 271 4.36 6.62 9.25
C VAL A 271 3.39 5.97 10.24
N VAL A 272 3.04 4.71 10.00
CA VAL A 272 2.04 4.01 10.83
C VAL A 272 2.64 3.29 12.04
N ALA A 273 3.94 3.00 12.01
CA ALA A 273 4.64 2.33 13.12
C ALA A 273 4.85 3.25 14.34
N GLY A 274 4.76 4.57 14.17
CA GLY A 274 4.93 5.54 15.25
C GLY A 274 6.36 5.62 15.82
N VAL A 275 7.35 5.10 15.12
CA VAL A 275 8.77 5.11 15.53
C VAL A 275 9.35 6.52 15.44
N ARG A 276 8.91 7.30 14.46
CA ARG A 276 9.26 8.72 14.27
C ARG A 276 7.99 9.54 14.40
N THR A 277 8.09 10.75 14.96
CA THR A 277 6.95 11.69 15.04
C THR A 277 6.69 12.26 13.64
N PRO A 278 5.52 11.97 13.03
CA PRO A 278 5.18 12.51 11.72
C PRO A 278 4.91 14.03 11.81
N MET A 279 5.11 14.72 10.71
CA MET A 279 4.77 16.12 10.54
C MET A 279 3.31 16.25 10.04
N PRO A 280 2.57 17.26 10.51
CA PRO A 280 1.25 17.57 9.96
C PRO A 280 1.32 17.85 8.47
N ILE A 281 0.32 17.37 7.71
CA ILE A 281 0.26 17.49 6.24
C ILE A 281 0.42 18.94 5.74
N ALA A 282 -0.03 19.94 6.51
CA ALA A 282 0.12 21.35 6.16
C ALA A 282 1.59 21.80 6.03
N GLN A 283 2.52 21.15 6.72
CA GLN A 283 3.96 21.47 6.60
C GLN A 283 4.55 20.95 5.28
N MET A 284 3.87 20.05 4.57
CA MET A 284 4.30 19.60 3.24
C MET A 284 4.37 20.76 2.23
N GLU A 285 3.59 21.83 2.43
CA GLU A 285 3.66 23.06 1.61
C GLU A 285 5.05 23.72 1.66
N GLN A 286 5.74 23.63 2.79
CA GLN A 286 7.08 24.19 2.96
C GLN A 286 8.17 23.25 2.43
N GLU A 287 8.03 21.97 2.66
CA GLU A 287 9.04 20.96 2.30
C GLU A 287 8.96 20.54 0.81
N PHE A 288 7.74 20.41 0.28
CA PHE A 288 7.48 19.95 -1.09
C PHE A 288 6.39 20.81 -1.75
N PRO A 289 6.61 22.11 -2.03
CA PRO A 289 5.55 23.04 -2.44
C PRO A 289 4.83 22.64 -3.72
N GLU A 290 5.55 22.13 -4.73
CA GLU A 290 4.94 21.68 -6.00
C GLU A 290 4.11 20.41 -5.81
N ALA A 291 4.65 19.44 -5.08
CA ALA A 291 3.93 18.20 -4.76
C ALA A 291 2.71 18.46 -3.87
N TYR A 292 2.78 19.42 -2.95
CA TYR A 292 1.63 19.83 -2.13
C TYR A 292 0.53 20.47 -2.97
N ALA A 293 0.88 21.38 -3.87
CA ALA A 293 -0.09 22.01 -4.77
C ALA A 293 -0.79 20.99 -5.66
N GLU A 294 -0.04 20.02 -6.21
CA GLU A 294 -0.60 18.89 -6.97
C GLU A 294 -1.51 18.01 -6.09
N PHE A 295 -1.09 17.75 -4.84
CA PHE A 295 -1.85 16.95 -3.89
C PHE A 295 -3.21 17.56 -3.56
N ILE A 296 -3.32 18.89 -3.39
CA ILE A 296 -4.59 19.59 -3.19
C ILE A 296 -5.52 19.38 -4.39
N GLN A 297 -5.02 19.48 -5.62
CA GLN A 297 -5.80 19.22 -6.84
C GLN A 297 -6.29 17.77 -6.92
N VAL A 298 -5.44 16.82 -6.49
CA VAL A 298 -5.81 15.41 -6.38
C VAL A 298 -6.95 15.21 -5.37
N CYS A 299 -6.90 15.87 -4.22
CA CYS A 299 -7.96 15.79 -3.20
C CYS A 299 -9.31 16.25 -3.76
N GLU A 300 -9.34 17.40 -4.44
CA GLU A 300 -10.54 17.93 -5.08
C GLU A 300 -11.06 16.98 -6.18
N THR A 301 -10.19 16.46 -7.03
CA THR A 301 -10.53 15.52 -8.09
C THR A 301 -11.17 14.26 -7.52
N LEU A 302 -10.60 13.72 -6.44
CA LEU A 302 -11.11 12.50 -5.80
C LEU A 302 -12.48 12.73 -5.12
N GLU A 303 -12.66 13.81 -4.36
CA GLU A 303 -13.97 14.11 -3.76
C GLU A 303 -15.05 14.34 -4.80
N ASN A 304 -14.74 15.11 -5.87
CA ASN A 304 -15.65 15.35 -6.98
C ASN A 304 -16.04 14.06 -7.71
N HIS A 305 -15.11 13.11 -7.82
CA HIS A 305 -15.34 11.84 -8.51
C HIS A 305 -16.14 10.83 -7.67
N TYR A 306 -15.74 10.65 -6.40
CA TYR A 306 -16.36 9.66 -5.51
C TYR A 306 -17.57 10.20 -4.75
N HIS A 307 -17.77 11.51 -4.73
CA HIS A 307 -18.82 12.19 -3.96
C HIS A 307 -18.81 11.76 -2.48
N ASP A 308 -17.61 11.61 -1.91
CA ASP A 308 -17.40 11.25 -0.51
C ASP A 308 -15.96 11.60 -0.08
N MET A 309 -15.76 11.80 1.25
CA MET A 309 -14.42 12.02 1.77
C MET A 309 -13.51 10.84 1.47
N GLN A 310 -12.26 11.13 1.15
CA GLN A 310 -11.26 10.12 0.81
C GLN A 310 -10.16 10.02 1.86
N ASP A 311 -9.71 8.79 2.10
CA ASP A 311 -8.52 8.39 2.83
C ASP A 311 -7.47 7.99 1.81
N MET A 312 -6.30 8.61 1.85
CA MET A 312 -5.30 8.54 0.81
C MET A 312 -3.93 8.19 1.36
N GLU A 313 -3.20 7.37 0.61
CA GLU A 313 -1.79 7.09 0.82
C GLU A 313 -1.00 7.64 -0.38
N PHE A 314 0.06 8.39 -0.11
CA PHE A 314 0.89 9.00 -1.13
C PHE A 314 2.38 8.88 -0.81
N THR A 315 3.20 9.02 -1.84
CA THR A 315 4.66 9.10 -1.73
C THR A 315 5.16 10.22 -2.63
N VAL A 316 6.14 10.96 -2.14
CA VAL A 316 6.92 11.92 -2.92
C VAL A 316 8.29 11.28 -3.15
N GLU A 317 8.70 11.14 -4.41
CA GLU A 317 10.04 10.68 -4.79
C GLU A 317 10.73 11.78 -5.61
N ASN A 318 11.84 12.31 -5.12
CA ASN A 318 12.55 13.42 -5.76
C ASN A 318 11.59 14.58 -6.11
N LYS A 319 10.83 15.06 -5.14
CA LYS A 319 9.81 16.14 -5.24
C LYS A 319 8.58 15.81 -6.10
N LYS A 320 8.51 14.65 -6.75
CA LYS A 320 7.38 14.24 -7.57
C LYS A 320 6.37 13.44 -6.76
N LEU A 321 5.11 13.86 -6.83
CA LEU A 321 3.99 13.20 -6.14
C LEU A 321 3.59 11.90 -6.86
N TYR A 322 3.25 10.88 -6.07
CA TYR A 322 2.63 9.65 -6.50
C TYR A 322 1.53 9.22 -5.53
N MET A 323 0.36 8.95 -6.07
CA MET A 323 -0.75 8.39 -5.30
C MET A 323 -0.64 6.87 -5.27
N LEU A 324 -0.62 6.30 -4.08
CA LEU A 324 -0.51 4.84 -3.90
C LEU A 324 -1.87 4.19 -3.70
N GLN A 325 -2.72 4.79 -2.85
CA GLN A 325 -4.04 4.26 -2.53
C GLN A 325 -5.02 5.39 -2.25
N CYS A 326 -6.29 5.21 -2.61
CA CYS A 326 -7.40 5.98 -2.07
C CYS A 326 -8.57 5.05 -1.76
N ARG A 327 -9.35 5.43 -0.76
CA ARG A 327 -10.55 4.72 -0.31
C ARG A 327 -11.49 5.69 0.37
N ASN A 328 -12.76 5.31 0.49
CA ASN A 328 -13.70 6.11 1.29
C ASN A 328 -13.22 6.17 2.75
N GLY A 329 -13.10 7.37 3.27
CA GLY A 329 -12.56 7.63 4.60
C GLY A 329 -13.47 7.06 5.69
N LYS A 330 -12.86 6.29 6.61
CA LYS A 330 -13.53 5.95 7.87
C LYS A 330 -13.60 7.19 8.74
N ARG A 331 -14.73 7.37 9.42
CA ARG A 331 -15.04 8.58 10.19
C ARG A 331 -15.92 8.26 11.39
N THR A 332 -15.95 9.17 12.34
CA THR A 332 -16.87 9.10 13.49
C THR A 332 -18.31 9.32 13.04
N ALA A 333 -19.29 8.94 13.86
CA ALA A 333 -20.71 9.20 13.55
C ALA A 333 -21.03 10.70 13.43
N PRO A 334 -20.55 11.59 14.31
CA PRO A 334 -20.73 13.04 14.13
C PRO A 334 -20.14 13.56 12.82
N ALA A 335 -18.94 13.13 12.45
CA ALA A 335 -18.31 13.52 11.19
C ALA A 335 -19.10 12.99 9.98
N ALA A 336 -19.62 11.75 10.03
CA ALA A 336 -20.43 11.17 8.96
C ALA A 336 -21.66 12.01 8.69
N LEU A 337 -22.36 12.45 9.74
CA LEU A 337 -23.55 13.29 9.63
C LEU A 337 -23.20 14.66 9.02
N LYS A 338 -22.16 15.33 9.52
CA LYS A 338 -21.74 16.62 8.99
C LYS A 338 -21.34 16.51 7.52
N ILE A 339 -20.52 15.52 7.15
CA ILE A 339 -20.07 15.30 5.77
C ILE A 339 -21.27 15.02 4.86
N ALA A 340 -22.26 14.24 5.31
CA ALA A 340 -23.45 13.96 4.52
C ALA A 340 -24.24 15.25 4.22
N CYS A 341 -24.42 16.14 5.20
CA CYS A 341 -25.06 17.44 5.00
C CYS A 341 -24.23 18.33 4.06
N ASP A 342 -22.93 18.47 4.30
CA ASP A 342 -22.04 19.28 3.47
C ASP A 342 -22.05 18.82 1.99
N LEU A 343 -22.06 17.49 1.73
CA LEU A 343 -22.12 16.95 0.37
C LEU A 343 -23.43 17.25 -0.36
N VAL A 344 -24.54 17.41 0.37
CA VAL A 344 -25.81 17.90 -0.20
C VAL A 344 -25.71 19.39 -0.52
N ASP A 345 -25.23 20.19 0.41
CA ASP A 345 -25.07 21.64 0.24
C ASP A 345 -24.09 21.98 -0.90
N GLU A 346 -23.06 21.16 -1.09
CA GLU A 346 -22.09 21.24 -2.18
C GLU A 346 -22.61 20.71 -3.53
N GLY A 347 -23.81 20.12 -3.55
CA GLY A 347 -24.43 19.57 -4.77
C GLY A 347 -23.83 18.25 -5.26
N HIS A 348 -23.06 17.56 -4.44
CA HIS A 348 -22.46 16.26 -4.76
C HIS A 348 -23.44 15.11 -4.56
N LYS A 349 -24.49 15.28 -3.72
CA LYS A 349 -25.48 14.25 -3.41
C LYS A 349 -26.87 14.83 -3.25
N THR A 350 -27.87 13.98 -3.48
CA THR A 350 -29.23 14.27 -3.05
C THR A 350 -29.42 13.97 -1.57
N GLU A 351 -30.48 14.48 -0.95
CA GLU A 351 -30.83 14.20 0.45
C GLU A 351 -31.02 12.68 0.69
N GLU A 352 -31.66 11.96 -0.26
CA GLU A 352 -31.87 10.53 -0.17
C GLU A 352 -30.55 9.75 -0.21
N GLU A 353 -29.62 10.15 -1.08
CA GLU A 353 -28.29 9.54 -1.16
C GLU A 353 -27.47 9.78 0.11
N ALA A 354 -27.53 10.98 0.70
CA ALA A 354 -26.88 11.33 1.94
C ALA A 354 -27.39 10.47 3.12
N VAL A 355 -28.71 10.29 3.24
CA VAL A 355 -29.33 9.40 4.24
C VAL A 355 -28.89 7.94 4.06
N ALA A 356 -28.73 7.48 2.80
CA ALA A 356 -28.28 6.11 2.52
C ALA A 356 -26.83 5.85 2.95
N ILE A 357 -25.95 6.86 2.88
CA ILE A 357 -24.58 6.78 3.37
C ILE A 357 -24.54 6.69 4.88
N ASP A 358 -25.29 7.54 5.56
CA ASP A 358 -25.34 7.58 7.02
C ASP A 358 -25.80 6.23 7.59
N ARG A 359 -26.84 5.61 7.02
CA ARG A 359 -27.29 4.27 7.42
C ARG A 359 -26.22 3.18 7.31
N LYS A 360 -25.31 3.26 6.34
CA LYS A 360 -24.20 2.32 6.22
C LYS A 360 -23.12 2.58 7.27
N SER A 361 -22.81 3.85 7.53
CA SER A 361 -21.81 4.26 8.52
C SER A 361 -22.28 3.98 9.94
N THR A 362 -23.55 4.20 10.26
CA THR A 362 -24.14 3.98 11.58
C THR A 362 -24.30 2.50 11.91
N ARG A 363 -24.56 1.64 10.92
CA ARG A 363 -24.59 0.18 11.13
C ARG A 363 -23.22 -0.39 11.55
N LEU A 364 -22.13 0.21 11.09
CA LEU A 364 -20.78 -0.20 11.42
C LEU A 364 -20.30 0.31 12.78
N ASN A 365 -20.94 1.35 13.33
CA ASN A 365 -20.59 1.97 14.62
C ASN A 365 -21.71 1.83 15.68
N SER A 366 -22.65 0.89 15.55
CA SER A 366 -23.88 0.87 16.31
C SER A 366 -23.68 0.68 17.82
N SER A 367 -23.85 1.76 18.54
CA SER A 367 -24.69 1.79 19.74
C SER A 367 -26.07 2.32 19.32
N HIS A 368 -27.13 1.66 19.67
CA HIS A 368 -28.51 1.82 19.19
C HIS A 368 -29.19 3.19 19.42
N HIS A 369 -28.47 4.24 19.80
CA HIS A 369 -29.06 5.53 20.19
C HIS A 369 -29.01 6.65 19.14
N ASP A 370 -28.19 6.54 18.07
CA ASP A 370 -27.93 7.68 17.18
C ASP A 370 -28.76 7.73 15.89
N ILE A 371 -29.55 6.69 15.59
CA ILE A 371 -30.32 6.58 14.32
C ILE A 371 -31.44 7.63 14.19
N SER A 372 -31.91 8.18 15.30
CA SER A 372 -33.00 9.18 15.29
C SER A 372 -32.54 10.61 15.00
N TYR A 373 -31.24 10.91 15.09
CA TYR A 373 -30.72 12.28 14.94
C TYR A 373 -30.53 12.70 13.48
N ALA A 374 -30.08 11.79 12.60
CA ALA A 374 -29.81 12.08 11.20
C ALA A 374 -31.09 12.48 10.44
N VAL A 375 -32.20 11.79 10.71
CA VAL A 375 -33.51 12.11 10.09
C VAL A 375 -34.07 13.45 10.56
N PHE A 376 -33.64 13.94 11.71
CA PHE A 376 -34.14 15.21 12.28
C PHE A 376 -33.38 16.43 11.75
N CYS A 377 -32.10 16.30 11.42
CA CYS A 377 -31.29 17.39 10.86
C CYS A 377 -31.60 17.69 9.39
N LEU A 378 -31.98 16.68 8.61
CA LEU A 378 -32.34 16.84 7.19
C LEU A 378 -33.79 17.38 6.99
N LYS A 379 -34.57 17.50 8.07
CA LYS A 379 -35.95 18.06 8.03
C LYS A 379 -36.05 19.52 8.49
N LYS A 380 -34.94 20.18 8.78
CA LYS A 380 -34.91 21.64 9.05
C LYS A 380 -34.38 22.41 7.88
#